data_1921e86d6cc72fdc2e574ce32e1fff03
#
_entry.id   1921e86d6cc72fdc2e574ce32e1fff03
#
_cell.length_a   1.000
_cell.length_b   1.000
_cell.length_c   1.000
_cell.angle_alpha   90.00
_cell.angle_beta   90.00
_cell.angle_gamma   90.00
#
_symmetry.space_group_name_H-M   'P 1'
#
loop_
_entity.id
_entity.type
_entity.pdbx_description
1 polymer ?
#
loop_
_entity_poly.entity_id
_entity_poly.type
_entity_poly.pdbx_seq_one_letter_code
_entity_poly.pdbx_strand_id
1 'polypeptide(L)'
;MKKLLVLSCLAGTVLFSSVPKAADFDRVYETGTPLKAPRMMPNFRELKHALKMPQFDLKTIYGTDVNLSDYKGKVIVLNVWATWCRPCIAEIPELITAQKALKNSDVRVIGVAVDGGNVDLKKFLDKIRASGFETFIDGNQAIPGKMGVSVVPTNFIIDGNGNLVAYAEGYLPWENPQIISFLKEIGKKYASGSSAAKKLASAPVGSVGSVFKISQF
;
A
#
# COMPACT_ATOMS: atom_id res chain seq x y z
N MET A 1 12.55 49.60 -55.13
CA MET A 1 11.53 48.61 -54.79
C MET A 1 12.12 47.64 -53.71
N LYS A 2 11.85 47.94 -52.47
CA LYS A 2 12.35 47.12 -51.33
C LYS A 2 11.30 46.05 -50.99
N LYS A 3 11.64 44.76 -51.16
CA LYS A 3 10.81 43.65 -50.75
C LYS A 3 10.96 43.40 -49.22
N LEU A 4 9.86 43.59 -48.53
CA LEU A 4 9.76 43.29 -47.10
C LEU A 4 9.52 41.77 -46.93
N LEU A 5 10.47 41.05 -46.31
CA LEU A 5 10.32 39.65 -45.91
C LEU A 5 9.64 39.64 -44.54
N VAL A 6 8.40 39.14 -44.49
CA VAL A 6 7.69 38.87 -43.25
C VAL A 6 8.13 37.52 -42.74
N LEU A 7 8.87 37.52 -41.62
CA LEU A 7 9.30 36.32 -40.92
C LEU A 7 8.14 35.86 -40.03
N SER A 8 7.46 34.77 -40.42
CA SER A 8 6.39 34.14 -39.65
C SER A 8 7.01 33.35 -38.50
N CYS A 9 6.90 33.86 -37.27
CA CYS A 9 7.19 33.11 -36.05
C CYS A 9 6.11 32.05 -35.82
N LEU A 10 6.40 30.79 -36.11
CA LEU A 10 5.62 29.63 -35.65
C LEU A 10 5.83 29.50 -34.13
N ALA A 11 4.85 29.97 -33.36
CA ALA A 11 4.76 29.67 -31.92
C ALA A 11 4.48 28.18 -31.72
N GLY A 12 5.53 27.44 -31.47
CA GLY A 12 5.43 26.05 -31.06
C GLY A 12 4.73 25.95 -29.70
N THR A 13 3.48 25.49 -29.70
CA THR A 13 2.75 25.12 -28.49
C THR A 13 3.47 23.93 -27.83
N VAL A 14 4.25 24.21 -26.77
CA VAL A 14 4.81 23.19 -25.91
C VAL A 14 3.63 22.57 -25.18
N LEU A 15 3.25 21.35 -25.61
CA LEU A 15 2.33 20.51 -24.85
C LEU A 15 3.02 20.14 -23.53
N PHE A 16 2.67 20.86 -22.47
CA PHE A 16 3.00 20.44 -21.12
C PHE A 16 2.33 19.09 -20.89
N SER A 17 3.13 18.01 -20.98
CA SER A 17 2.72 16.70 -20.50
C SER A 17 2.29 16.89 -19.05
N SER A 18 1.01 16.65 -18.76
CA SER A 18 0.45 16.73 -17.43
C SER A 18 1.23 15.76 -16.54
N VAL A 19 2.04 16.30 -15.62
CA VAL A 19 2.63 15.52 -14.52
C VAL A 19 1.46 14.80 -13.85
N PRO A 20 1.51 13.47 -13.64
CA PRO A 20 0.43 12.76 -12.97
C PRO A 20 0.18 13.44 -11.62
N LYS A 21 -1.05 13.88 -11.42
CA LYS A 21 -1.50 14.53 -10.19
C LYS A 21 -1.30 13.51 -9.06
N ALA A 22 -0.58 13.91 -8.00
CA ALA A 22 -0.45 13.10 -6.80
C ALA A 22 -1.84 12.68 -6.33
N ALA A 23 -1.98 11.43 -5.89
CA ALA A 23 -3.24 10.91 -5.41
C ALA A 23 -3.76 11.80 -4.27
N ASP A 24 -4.96 12.36 -4.45
CA ASP A 24 -5.63 13.19 -3.46
C ASP A 24 -6.49 12.26 -2.60
N PHE A 25 -6.09 12.07 -1.33
CA PHE A 25 -6.78 11.17 -0.42
C PHE A 25 -7.61 11.97 0.59
N ASP A 26 -8.89 11.62 0.73
CA ASP A 26 -9.73 12.14 1.79
C ASP A 26 -9.19 11.73 3.17
N ARG A 27 -9.06 12.70 4.06
CA ARG A 27 -8.72 12.46 5.47
C ARG A 27 -9.96 11.98 6.22
N VAL A 28 -9.78 10.93 7.04
CA VAL A 28 -10.89 10.32 7.77
C VAL A 28 -10.85 10.69 9.25
N TYR A 29 -9.71 10.50 9.93
CA TYR A 29 -9.50 10.83 11.33
C TYR A 29 -8.02 11.04 11.67
N GLU A 30 -7.72 11.65 12.81
CA GLU A 30 -6.34 11.76 13.32
C GLU A 30 -5.91 10.45 13.99
N THR A 31 -4.74 9.92 13.61
CA THR A 31 -4.22 8.63 14.12
C THR A 31 -3.67 8.69 15.55
N GLY A 32 -3.54 9.90 16.11
CA GLY A 32 -3.03 10.13 17.46
C GLY A 32 -1.51 9.96 17.58
N THR A 33 -1.03 9.62 18.78
CA THR A 33 0.41 9.45 19.02
C THR A 33 0.94 8.23 18.25
N PRO A 34 2.00 8.40 17.41
CA PRO A 34 2.58 7.29 16.67
C PRO A 34 3.18 6.22 17.57
N LEU A 35 3.08 4.97 17.15
CA LEU A 35 3.78 3.85 17.78
C LEU A 35 5.27 3.90 17.44
N LYS A 36 6.10 3.47 18.39
CA LYS A 36 7.54 3.40 18.18
C LYS A 36 7.89 2.17 17.35
N ALA A 37 8.16 2.37 16.06
CA ALA A 37 8.58 1.30 15.18
C ALA A 37 9.95 0.71 15.58
N PRO A 38 10.17 -0.60 15.38
CA PRO A 38 11.46 -1.24 15.56
C PRO A 38 12.54 -0.60 14.67
N ARG A 39 13.81 -0.61 15.13
CA ARG A 39 14.94 -0.03 14.36
C ARG A 39 15.13 -0.64 12.98
N MET A 40 14.72 -1.91 12.79
CA MET A 40 14.80 -2.61 11.51
C MET A 40 13.69 -2.21 10.51
N MET A 41 12.79 -1.31 10.91
CA MET A 41 11.77 -0.69 10.05
C MET A 41 12.04 0.81 9.87
N PRO A 42 13.20 1.24 9.36
CA PRO A 42 13.58 2.66 9.31
C PRO A 42 12.68 3.49 8.42
N ASN A 43 12.06 2.86 7.43
CA ASN A 43 11.17 3.48 6.45
C ASN A 43 9.68 3.34 6.82
N PHE A 44 9.35 2.84 8.02
CA PHE A 44 7.98 2.83 8.51
C PHE A 44 7.53 4.26 8.83
N ARG A 45 6.36 4.62 8.32
CA ARG A 45 5.74 5.94 8.53
C ARG A 45 4.27 5.76 8.92
N GLU A 46 3.95 6.07 10.17
CA GLU A 46 2.57 6.21 10.60
C GLU A 46 2.04 7.59 10.21
N LEU A 47 0.90 7.63 9.55
CA LEU A 47 0.31 8.86 9.04
C LEU A 47 -0.31 9.67 10.19
N LYS A 48 -0.25 10.99 10.13
CA LYS A 48 -0.95 11.86 11.09
C LYS A 48 -2.49 11.74 10.97
N HIS A 49 -2.98 11.47 9.75
CA HIS A 49 -4.40 11.26 9.47
C HIS A 49 -4.56 9.94 8.73
N ALA A 50 -5.57 9.17 9.13
CA ALA A 50 -6.03 8.06 8.32
C ALA A 50 -6.60 8.57 7.00
N LEU A 51 -6.30 7.89 5.90
CA LEU A 51 -6.70 8.26 4.56
C LEU A 51 -7.67 7.23 3.99
N LYS A 52 -8.73 7.69 3.33
CA LYS A 52 -9.69 6.80 2.67
C LYS A 52 -9.01 6.05 1.53
N MET A 53 -9.03 4.71 1.60
CA MET A 53 -8.47 3.87 0.54
C MET A 53 -9.33 3.90 -0.72
N PRO A 54 -8.73 3.98 -1.93
CA PRO A 54 -9.45 3.75 -3.16
C PRO A 54 -9.87 2.27 -3.27
N GLN A 55 -10.89 2.01 -4.08
CA GLN A 55 -11.29 0.64 -4.41
C GLN A 55 -10.36 0.05 -5.47
N PHE A 56 -10.08 -1.26 -5.34
CA PHE A 56 -9.25 -2.04 -6.26
C PHE A 56 -9.97 -3.31 -6.69
N ASP A 57 -9.77 -3.70 -7.94
CA ASP A 57 -10.27 -4.96 -8.51
C ASP A 57 -9.21 -6.05 -8.24
N LEU A 58 -9.28 -6.65 -7.08
CA LEU A 58 -8.37 -7.73 -6.68
C LEU A 58 -8.95 -9.09 -7.05
N LYS A 59 -8.06 -9.99 -7.45
CA LYS A 59 -8.40 -11.39 -7.71
C LYS A 59 -7.50 -12.33 -6.94
N THR A 60 -8.05 -13.47 -6.55
CA THR A 60 -7.21 -14.61 -6.11
C THR A 60 -6.34 -15.09 -7.28
N ILE A 61 -5.31 -15.88 -6.97
CA ILE A 61 -4.50 -16.57 -8.00
C ILE A 61 -5.31 -17.56 -8.86
N TYR A 62 -6.57 -17.82 -8.51
CA TYR A 62 -7.53 -18.65 -9.27
C TYR A 62 -8.55 -17.82 -10.05
N GLY A 63 -8.42 -16.48 -10.06
CA GLY A 63 -9.28 -15.58 -10.82
C GLY A 63 -10.57 -15.15 -10.13
N THR A 64 -10.83 -15.57 -8.90
CA THR A 64 -12.01 -15.15 -8.12
C THR A 64 -11.84 -13.74 -7.61
N ASP A 65 -12.85 -12.90 -7.74
CA ASP A 65 -12.85 -11.53 -7.23
C ASP A 65 -12.77 -11.50 -5.70
N VAL A 66 -11.98 -10.55 -5.18
CA VAL A 66 -11.76 -10.34 -3.75
C VAL A 66 -11.94 -8.86 -3.41
N ASN A 67 -12.59 -8.60 -2.28
CA ASN A 67 -12.70 -7.26 -1.75
C ASN A 67 -11.94 -7.16 -0.41
N LEU A 68 -11.15 -6.11 -0.23
CA LEU A 68 -10.47 -5.88 1.06
C LEU A 68 -11.47 -5.67 2.21
N SER A 69 -12.72 -5.28 1.90
CA SER A 69 -13.80 -5.21 2.90
C SER A 69 -14.17 -6.55 3.53
N ASP A 70 -13.79 -7.68 2.92
CA ASP A 70 -14.01 -9.03 3.47
C ASP A 70 -13.18 -9.26 4.74
N TYR A 71 -12.15 -8.44 4.94
CA TYR A 71 -11.29 -8.41 6.12
C TYR A 71 -11.70 -7.36 7.16
N LYS A 72 -12.90 -6.77 7.03
CA LYS A 72 -13.39 -5.74 7.95
C LYS A 72 -13.25 -6.19 9.41
N GLY A 73 -12.77 -5.28 10.24
CA GLY A 73 -12.47 -5.55 11.65
C GLY A 73 -10.99 -5.87 11.92
N LYS A 74 -10.25 -6.36 10.93
CA LYS A 74 -8.82 -6.66 11.02
C LYS A 74 -7.99 -5.55 10.39
N VAL A 75 -6.80 -5.35 10.93
CA VAL A 75 -5.77 -4.55 10.24
C VAL A 75 -5.17 -5.38 9.12
N ILE A 76 -5.04 -4.79 7.94
CA ILE A 76 -4.37 -5.43 6.80
C ILE A 76 -2.99 -4.80 6.62
N VAL A 77 -1.97 -5.64 6.57
CA VAL A 77 -0.65 -5.31 6.02
C VAL A 77 -0.66 -5.77 4.56
N LEU A 78 -0.85 -4.82 3.65
CA LEU A 78 -0.89 -5.07 2.22
C LEU A 78 0.50 -4.90 1.62
N ASN A 79 1.18 -6.01 1.36
CA ASN A 79 2.49 -6.05 0.73
C ASN A 79 2.35 -5.98 -0.79
N VAL A 80 2.76 -4.87 -1.39
CA VAL A 80 2.75 -4.64 -2.84
C VAL A 80 4.06 -5.15 -3.42
N TRP A 81 3.99 -6.11 -4.32
CA TRP A 81 5.14 -6.79 -4.88
C TRP A 81 5.00 -7.11 -6.38
N ALA A 82 6.07 -7.60 -7.02
CA ALA A 82 6.06 -8.01 -8.42
C ALA A 82 6.96 -9.22 -8.66
N THR A 83 6.66 -10.03 -9.68
CA THR A 83 7.42 -11.25 -10.00
C THR A 83 8.84 -10.99 -10.52
N TRP A 84 9.11 -9.81 -11.04
CA TRP A 84 10.44 -9.35 -11.47
C TRP A 84 11.27 -8.71 -10.35
N CYS A 85 10.65 -8.45 -9.19
CA CYS A 85 11.29 -7.76 -8.06
C CYS A 85 12.08 -8.75 -7.20
N ARG A 86 13.40 -8.77 -7.31
CA ARG A 86 14.27 -9.68 -6.54
C ARG A 86 14.12 -9.53 -5.01
N PRO A 87 14.14 -8.30 -4.43
CA PRO A 87 13.92 -8.14 -2.98
C PRO A 87 12.55 -8.67 -2.53
N CYS A 88 11.50 -8.47 -3.35
CA CYS A 88 10.17 -8.98 -3.06
C CYS A 88 10.15 -10.51 -2.99
N ILE A 89 10.77 -11.18 -3.98
CA ILE A 89 10.85 -12.64 -4.02
C ILE A 89 11.62 -13.17 -2.80
N ALA A 90 12.69 -12.48 -2.40
CA ALA A 90 13.49 -12.87 -1.25
C ALA A 90 12.72 -12.81 0.08
N GLU A 91 11.77 -11.87 0.24
CA GLU A 91 10.98 -11.75 1.49
C GLU A 91 9.74 -12.67 1.55
N ILE A 92 9.33 -13.31 0.44
CA ILE A 92 8.12 -14.16 0.43
C ILE A 92 8.15 -15.29 1.47
N PRO A 93 9.23 -16.05 1.68
CA PRO A 93 9.29 -17.06 2.73
C PRO A 93 9.04 -16.50 4.14
N GLU A 94 9.60 -15.32 4.42
CA GLU A 94 9.42 -14.62 5.69
C GLU A 94 7.98 -14.09 5.83
N LEU A 95 7.38 -13.57 4.74
CA LEU A 95 5.97 -13.17 4.70
C LEU A 95 5.04 -14.34 5.01
N ILE A 96 5.30 -15.54 4.46
CA ILE A 96 4.55 -16.76 4.79
C ILE A 96 4.64 -17.07 6.29
N THR A 97 5.83 -16.91 6.88
CA THR A 97 6.04 -17.09 8.33
C THR A 97 5.24 -16.07 9.12
N ALA A 98 5.27 -14.79 8.73
CA ALA A 98 4.49 -13.72 9.34
C ALA A 98 2.97 -13.97 9.23
N GLN A 99 2.48 -14.40 8.07
CA GLN A 99 1.07 -14.78 7.86
C GLN A 99 0.63 -15.85 8.86
N LYS A 100 1.45 -16.88 9.05
CA LYS A 100 1.17 -17.95 10.02
C LYS A 100 1.19 -17.44 11.46
N ALA A 101 2.20 -16.63 11.82
CA ALA A 101 2.36 -16.10 13.18
C ALA A 101 1.24 -15.12 13.60
N LEU A 102 0.62 -14.46 12.62
CA LEU A 102 -0.43 -13.46 12.83
C LEU A 102 -1.84 -13.99 12.56
N LYS A 103 -2.00 -15.25 12.11
CA LYS A 103 -3.30 -15.85 11.73
C LYS A 103 -4.41 -15.65 12.77
N ASN A 104 -4.08 -15.77 14.05
CA ASN A 104 -5.03 -15.66 15.16
C ASN A 104 -4.99 -14.28 15.86
N SER A 105 -4.40 -13.28 15.22
CA SER A 105 -4.35 -11.90 15.72
C SER A 105 -5.35 -11.00 15.02
N ASP A 106 -5.36 -9.72 15.40
CA ASP A 106 -6.15 -8.68 14.73
C ASP A 106 -5.47 -8.14 13.46
N VAL A 107 -4.42 -8.81 12.98
CA VAL A 107 -3.67 -8.42 11.79
C VAL A 107 -3.71 -9.53 10.75
N ARG A 108 -3.84 -9.14 9.47
CA ARG A 108 -3.65 -9.99 8.31
C ARG A 108 -2.52 -9.42 7.46
N VAL A 109 -1.59 -10.26 7.07
CA VAL A 109 -0.56 -9.93 6.08
C VAL A 109 -0.99 -10.54 4.76
N ILE A 110 -1.10 -9.74 3.71
CA ILE A 110 -1.60 -10.15 2.40
C ILE A 110 -0.69 -9.56 1.33
N GLY A 111 -0.21 -10.39 0.41
CA GLY A 111 0.48 -9.90 -0.77
C GLY A 111 -0.49 -9.40 -1.83
N VAL A 112 -0.04 -8.48 -2.69
CA VAL A 112 -0.70 -8.16 -3.95
C VAL A 112 0.34 -7.99 -5.05
N ALA A 113 0.25 -8.83 -6.09
CA ALA A 113 1.14 -8.78 -7.25
C ALA A 113 0.62 -7.75 -8.24
N VAL A 114 1.41 -6.70 -8.52
CA VAL A 114 1.01 -5.63 -9.45
C VAL A 114 1.22 -5.98 -10.91
N ASP A 115 1.92 -7.07 -11.20
CA ASP A 115 2.12 -7.63 -12.55
C ASP A 115 1.45 -9.00 -12.74
N GLY A 116 0.70 -9.47 -11.73
CA GLY A 116 0.07 -10.79 -11.70
C GLY A 116 -0.96 -11.03 -12.82
N GLY A 117 -1.53 -9.96 -13.40
CA GLY A 117 -2.41 -10.07 -14.55
C GLY A 117 -1.72 -10.48 -15.85
N ASN A 118 -0.39 -10.35 -15.93
CA ASN A 118 0.43 -10.64 -17.11
C ASN A 118 1.25 -11.94 -17.00
N VAL A 119 1.17 -12.62 -15.84
CA VAL A 119 1.92 -13.85 -15.56
C VAL A 119 1.01 -14.91 -14.94
N ASP A 120 1.31 -16.19 -15.18
CA ASP A 120 0.71 -17.28 -14.41
C ASP A 120 1.30 -17.29 -13.00
N LEU A 121 0.66 -16.52 -12.11
CA LEU A 121 1.15 -16.29 -10.75
C LEU A 121 1.17 -17.60 -9.93
N LYS A 122 0.21 -18.49 -10.15
CA LYS A 122 0.20 -19.81 -9.50
C LYS A 122 1.45 -20.60 -9.86
N LYS A 123 1.73 -20.73 -11.16
CA LYS A 123 2.91 -21.44 -11.66
C LYS A 123 4.22 -20.78 -11.19
N PHE A 124 4.24 -19.44 -11.12
CA PHE A 124 5.38 -18.71 -10.59
C PHE A 124 5.63 -19.06 -9.12
N LEU A 125 4.61 -18.99 -8.26
CA LEU A 125 4.71 -19.32 -6.83
C LEU A 125 5.13 -20.78 -6.60
N ASP A 126 4.59 -21.73 -7.39
CA ASP A 126 5.00 -23.13 -7.35
C ASP A 126 6.49 -23.29 -7.68
N LYS A 127 6.98 -22.60 -8.72
CA LYS A 127 8.39 -22.61 -9.14
C LYS A 127 9.34 -22.13 -8.04
N ILE A 128 8.95 -21.11 -7.29
CA ILE A 128 9.78 -20.56 -6.20
C ILE A 128 9.47 -21.23 -4.84
N ARG A 129 8.64 -22.30 -4.82
CA ARG A 129 8.23 -23.05 -3.62
C ARG A 129 7.48 -22.19 -2.59
N ALA A 130 6.67 -21.26 -3.07
CA ALA A 130 5.90 -20.31 -2.27
C ALA A 130 4.38 -20.47 -2.44
N SER A 131 3.88 -21.67 -2.78
CA SER A 131 2.44 -21.96 -3.02
C SER A 131 1.55 -21.65 -1.79
N GLY A 132 2.13 -21.52 -0.60
CA GLY A 132 1.41 -21.13 0.62
C GLY A 132 1.34 -19.62 0.89
N PHE A 133 1.84 -18.79 -0.03
CA PHE A 133 1.80 -17.34 0.11
C PHE A 133 0.39 -16.80 -0.15
N GLU A 134 -0.25 -16.22 0.86
CA GLU A 134 -1.54 -15.54 0.70
C GLU A 134 -1.31 -14.23 -0.07
N THR A 135 -1.63 -14.24 -1.36
CA THR A 135 -1.43 -13.10 -2.25
C THR A 135 -2.56 -13.01 -3.28
N PHE A 136 -2.85 -11.79 -3.69
CA PHE A 136 -3.83 -11.46 -4.72
C PHE A 136 -3.14 -10.89 -5.97
N ILE A 137 -3.93 -10.70 -7.00
CA ILE A 137 -3.56 -10.06 -8.26
C ILE A 137 -4.25 -8.70 -8.32
N ASP A 138 -3.50 -7.64 -8.61
CA ASP A 138 -4.05 -6.35 -9.03
C ASP A 138 -4.52 -6.46 -10.48
N GLY A 139 -5.81 -6.80 -10.67
CA GLY A 139 -6.35 -7.24 -11.95
C GLY A 139 -6.27 -6.19 -13.06
N ASN A 140 -6.34 -4.93 -12.73
CA ASN A 140 -6.25 -3.80 -13.67
C ASN A 140 -5.00 -2.94 -13.47
N GLN A 141 -4.04 -3.40 -12.67
CA GLN A 141 -2.77 -2.72 -12.37
C GLN A 141 -2.97 -1.28 -11.84
N ALA A 142 -4.03 -1.07 -11.06
CA ALA A 142 -4.43 0.24 -10.58
C ALA A 142 -3.70 0.69 -9.31
N ILE A 143 -3.20 -0.25 -8.51
CA ILE A 143 -2.56 0.06 -7.21
C ILE A 143 -1.36 1.01 -7.38
N PRO A 144 -0.40 0.78 -8.29
CA PRO A 144 0.73 1.69 -8.43
C PRO A 144 0.30 3.13 -8.69
N GLY A 145 -0.62 3.34 -9.62
CA GLY A 145 -1.10 4.67 -9.97
C GLY A 145 -1.99 5.32 -8.90
N LYS A 146 -2.96 4.57 -8.36
CA LYS A 146 -3.91 5.09 -7.35
C LYS A 146 -3.24 5.32 -5.99
N MET A 147 -2.25 4.52 -5.62
CA MET A 147 -1.53 4.63 -4.34
C MET A 147 -0.20 5.38 -4.42
N GLY A 148 0.24 5.77 -5.62
CA GLY A 148 1.52 6.44 -5.82
C GLY A 148 2.73 5.55 -5.53
N VAL A 149 2.61 4.23 -5.75
CA VAL A 149 3.71 3.28 -5.54
C VAL A 149 4.76 3.48 -6.63
N SER A 150 5.95 3.92 -6.23
CA SER A 150 7.11 4.13 -7.12
C SER A 150 8.19 3.07 -6.95
N VAL A 151 8.15 2.33 -5.86
CA VAL A 151 9.11 1.27 -5.53
C VAL A 151 8.37 0.06 -4.96
N VAL A 152 8.88 -1.14 -5.23
CA VAL A 152 8.44 -2.39 -4.61
C VAL A 152 9.64 -3.11 -3.96
N PRO A 153 9.45 -3.76 -2.80
CA PRO A 153 8.19 -3.91 -2.09
C PRO A 153 7.77 -2.62 -1.37
N THR A 154 6.47 -2.35 -1.34
CA THR A 154 5.86 -1.31 -0.50
C THR A 154 4.74 -1.94 0.33
N ASN A 155 4.67 -1.58 1.59
CA ASN A 155 3.75 -2.15 2.56
C ASN A 155 2.79 -1.09 3.05
N PHE A 156 1.49 -1.26 2.85
CA PHE A 156 0.45 -0.39 3.37
C PHE A 156 -0.20 -1.03 4.59
N ILE A 157 -0.42 -0.23 5.62
CA ILE A 157 -1.15 -0.63 6.82
C ILE A 157 -2.54 -0.01 6.74
N ILE A 158 -3.55 -0.87 6.64
CA ILE A 158 -4.95 -0.49 6.48
C ILE A 158 -5.68 -0.86 7.77
N ASP A 159 -6.42 0.08 8.35
CA ASP A 159 -7.17 -0.14 9.58
C ASP A 159 -8.37 -1.09 9.39
N GLY A 160 -9.01 -1.49 10.48
CA GLY A 160 -10.17 -2.38 10.44
C GLY A 160 -11.43 -1.79 9.79
N ASN A 161 -11.41 -0.51 9.40
CA ASN A 161 -12.47 0.17 8.64
C ASN A 161 -12.10 0.40 7.17
N GLY A 162 -10.91 -0.03 6.75
CA GLY A 162 -10.44 0.10 5.36
C GLY A 162 -9.72 1.40 5.06
N ASN A 163 -9.18 2.13 6.04
CA ASN A 163 -8.44 3.36 5.84
C ASN A 163 -6.93 3.12 5.94
N LEU A 164 -6.14 3.80 5.10
CA LEU A 164 -4.68 3.79 5.19
C LEU A 164 -4.23 4.57 6.42
N VAL A 165 -3.44 3.93 7.30
CA VAL A 165 -2.93 4.55 8.54
C VAL A 165 -1.40 4.61 8.62
N ALA A 166 -0.71 3.75 7.85
CA ALA A 166 0.75 3.75 7.80
C ALA A 166 1.25 3.08 6.52
N TYR A 167 2.54 3.26 6.22
CA TYR A 167 3.22 2.53 5.16
C TYR A 167 4.69 2.31 5.49
N ALA A 168 5.33 1.39 4.77
CA ALA A 168 6.77 1.17 4.80
C ALA A 168 7.25 0.79 3.40
N GLU A 169 8.34 1.41 2.93
CA GLU A 169 8.97 1.10 1.65
C GLU A 169 10.20 0.23 1.83
N GLY A 170 10.42 -0.66 0.87
CA GLY A 170 11.56 -1.57 0.83
C GLY A 170 11.34 -2.86 1.63
N TYR A 171 12.35 -3.73 1.53
CA TYR A 171 12.40 -5.01 2.23
C TYR A 171 12.29 -4.84 3.76
N LEU A 172 11.55 -5.74 4.40
CA LEU A 172 11.44 -5.86 5.85
C LEU A 172 11.75 -7.31 6.27
N PRO A 173 12.49 -7.53 7.39
CA PRO A 173 12.76 -8.86 7.93
C PRO A 173 11.52 -9.40 8.68
N TRP A 174 10.53 -9.91 7.95
CA TRP A 174 9.19 -10.23 8.43
C TRP A 174 9.13 -11.30 9.51
N GLU A 175 10.10 -12.22 9.55
CA GLU A 175 10.17 -13.27 10.58
C GLU A 175 10.72 -12.75 11.94
N ASN A 176 11.23 -11.51 11.97
CA ASN A 176 11.79 -10.95 13.20
C ASN A 176 10.70 -10.79 14.27
N PRO A 177 10.90 -11.37 15.49
CA PRO A 177 9.90 -11.29 16.56
C PRO A 177 9.49 -9.89 16.97
N GLN A 178 10.39 -8.89 16.83
CA GLN A 178 10.07 -7.49 17.14
C GLN A 178 9.08 -6.90 16.11
N ILE A 179 9.18 -7.29 14.83
CA ILE A 179 8.22 -6.90 13.81
C ILE A 179 6.86 -7.53 14.09
N ILE A 180 6.84 -8.84 14.36
CA ILE A 180 5.59 -9.54 14.70
C ILE A 180 4.92 -8.92 15.93
N SER A 181 5.69 -8.59 16.98
CA SER A 181 5.18 -7.92 18.17
C SER A 181 4.62 -6.53 17.84
N PHE A 182 5.36 -5.75 17.08
CA PHE A 182 4.95 -4.41 16.66
C PHE A 182 3.66 -4.44 15.81
N LEU A 183 3.53 -5.39 14.89
CA LEU A 183 2.30 -5.56 14.11
C LEU A 183 1.10 -5.93 14.99
N LYS A 184 1.30 -6.70 16.06
CA LYS A 184 0.23 -6.94 17.05
C LYS A 184 -0.16 -5.68 17.81
N GLU A 185 0.78 -4.77 18.10
CA GLU A 185 0.47 -3.46 18.69
C GLU A 185 -0.31 -2.57 17.71
N ILE A 186 0.07 -2.58 16.43
CA ILE A 186 -0.69 -1.95 15.33
C ILE A 186 -2.12 -2.51 15.29
N GLY A 187 -2.29 -3.83 15.39
CA GLY A 187 -3.61 -4.48 15.47
C GLY A 187 -4.44 -3.97 16.64
N LYS A 188 -3.87 -3.90 17.85
CA LYS A 188 -4.55 -3.35 19.03
C LYS A 188 -4.97 -1.89 18.86
N LYS A 189 -4.19 -1.09 18.15
CA LYS A 189 -4.48 0.33 17.92
C LYS A 189 -5.57 0.53 16.86
N TYR A 190 -5.54 -0.23 15.77
CA TYR A 190 -6.28 0.07 14.53
C TYR A 190 -7.34 -0.96 14.11
N ALA A 191 -7.45 -2.13 14.75
CA ALA A 191 -8.55 -3.04 14.46
C ALA A 191 -9.90 -2.42 14.89
N SER A 192 -10.96 -2.67 14.12
CA SER A 192 -12.30 -2.19 14.46
C SER A 192 -12.76 -2.74 15.81
N GLY A 193 -13.35 -1.86 16.63
CA GLY A 193 -13.83 -2.24 17.96
C GLY A 193 -12.78 -2.10 19.07
N SER A 194 -11.51 -1.82 18.77
CA SER A 194 -10.54 -1.45 19.80
C SER A 194 -10.94 -0.14 20.47
N SER A 195 -10.65 0.03 21.77
CA SER A 195 -10.94 1.29 22.49
C SER A 195 -10.19 2.47 21.88
N ALA A 196 -8.98 2.22 21.35
CA ALA A 196 -8.18 3.19 20.64
C ALA A 196 -8.82 3.61 19.30
N ALA A 197 -9.29 2.66 18.49
CA ALA A 197 -9.98 2.93 17.23
C ALA A 197 -11.27 3.74 17.45
N LYS A 198 -12.05 3.43 18.48
CA LYS A 198 -13.25 4.21 18.84
C LYS A 198 -12.91 5.64 19.23
N LYS A 199 -11.87 5.85 20.04
CA LYS A 199 -11.41 7.19 20.44
C LYS A 199 -10.89 7.99 19.23
N LEU A 200 -10.17 7.36 18.30
CA LEU A 200 -9.65 8.01 17.10
C LEU A 200 -10.78 8.43 16.15
N ALA A 201 -11.77 7.57 15.93
CA ALA A 201 -12.93 7.83 15.05
C ALA A 201 -13.84 8.98 15.55
N SER A 202 -13.83 9.28 16.86
CA SER A 202 -14.62 10.36 17.46
C SER A 202 -13.91 11.73 17.45
N ALA A 203 -12.64 11.81 17.05
CA ALA A 203 -11.89 13.06 17.00
C ALA A 203 -12.30 13.91 15.77
N PRO A 204 -12.50 15.24 15.90
CA PRO A 204 -12.89 16.09 14.77
C PRO A 204 -11.78 16.18 13.73
N VAL A 205 -12.16 16.03 12.48
CA VAL A 205 -11.26 16.19 11.32
C VAL A 205 -11.16 17.66 10.94
N GLY A 206 -10.00 18.27 11.15
CA GLY A 206 -9.74 19.61 10.62
C GLY A 206 -9.69 19.62 9.09
N SER A 207 -10.53 20.42 8.44
CA SER A 207 -10.58 20.55 6.98
C SER A 207 -9.35 21.31 6.45
N VAL A 208 -8.33 20.62 5.98
CA VAL A 208 -7.28 21.21 5.13
C VAL A 208 -6.83 20.15 4.13
N GLY A 209 -7.03 20.40 2.84
CA GLY A 209 -6.53 19.58 1.75
C GLY A 209 -4.99 19.48 1.78
N SER A 210 -4.44 18.29 1.74
CA SER A 210 -3.02 18.08 1.51
C SER A 210 -2.82 16.95 0.51
N VAL A 211 -2.06 17.28 -0.52
CA VAL A 211 -1.55 16.33 -1.52
C VAL A 211 -0.49 15.46 -0.86
N PHE A 212 -0.71 14.16 -0.78
CA PHE A 212 0.24 13.21 -0.25
C PHE A 212 0.94 12.47 -1.41
N LYS A 213 2.28 12.58 -1.46
CA LYS A 213 3.12 11.76 -2.34
C LYS A 213 3.95 10.81 -1.49
N ILE A 214 3.85 9.51 -1.72
CA ILE A 214 4.68 8.49 -1.06
C ILE A 214 6.17 8.64 -1.44
N SER A 215 6.50 9.30 -2.54
CA SER A 215 7.86 9.46 -3.09
C SER A 215 8.62 10.72 -2.67
N GLN A 216 8.27 11.42 -1.60
CA GLN A 216 8.93 12.69 -1.19
C GLN A 216 9.70 12.61 0.13
N PHE A 217 10.20 11.39 0.51
CA PHE A 217 11.09 11.30 1.67
C PHE A 217 12.27 10.38 1.38
#